data_57b10fb22cd808eb52c0dfb2a27469a9
#
_entry.id   57b10fb22cd808eb52c0dfb2a27469a9
#
_cell.length_a   1.000
_cell.length_b   1.000
_cell.length_c   1.000
_cell.angle_alpha   90.00
_cell.angle_beta   90.00
_cell.angle_gamma   90.00
#
_symmetry.space_group_name_H-M   'P 1'
#
loop_
_entity.id
_entity.type
_entity.pdbx_description
1 polymer ?
#
loop_
_entity_poly.entity_id
_entity_poly.type
_entity_poly.pdbx_seq_one_letter_code
_entity_poly.pdbx_strand_id
1 'polypeptide(L)'
;MAQLGAIPRAATLGFLYVSDAYADEIAAILGFFQSATGVAHWTGTVGVGICATGAEYLEVPAMAVMLGEFDAADFTMLPTMRAPQDIADDVADSSYFALAHGDPANSRMQELIEALSDKVASGFVVGGLSSSRGETAQFCDGVVSGGLSGVLFSERVKLATRLTQGISPLGPRHLVTMANKNIIGSLDHRPALDVMKDEIGEVLARDLQRAAGYIFVGLPVRGSDTGDYLVRNILGVDPQNNLVAISEYIEPGDELLFCRRDQQTAEDDLLRMLAAIGAQLNAPIRGGVYYSCLGRGQHMFGAPNR
;
A
#
# COMPACT_ATOMS: atom_id res chain seq x y z
N MET A 1 -17.26 -21.85 4.52
CA MET A 1 -16.78 -23.01 3.70
C MET A 1 -17.52 -23.13 2.36
N ALA A 2 -18.84 -22.99 2.29
CA ALA A 2 -19.57 -23.05 1.02
C ALA A 2 -19.08 -22.04 -0.03
N GLN A 3 -18.58 -20.89 0.39
CA GLN A 3 -18.03 -19.85 -0.51
C GLN A 3 -16.60 -20.14 -1.03
N LEU A 4 -15.86 -21.01 -0.36
CA LEU A 4 -14.51 -21.41 -0.82
C LEU A 4 -14.55 -22.46 -1.95
N GLY A 5 -15.73 -23.05 -2.21
CA GLY A 5 -15.83 -24.16 -3.15
C GLY A 5 -15.08 -25.42 -2.68
N ALA A 6 -14.58 -26.19 -3.64
CA ALA A 6 -13.74 -27.35 -3.32
C ALA A 6 -12.34 -26.86 -2.89
N ILE A 7 -11.91 -27.29 -1.70
CA ILE A 7 -10.56 -26.97 -1.19
C ILE A 7 -9.53 -27.74 -2.03
N PRO A 8 -8.57 -27.05 -2.67
CA PRO A 8 -7.51 -27.73 -3.42
C PRO A 8 -6.66 -28.57 -2.46
N ARG A 9 -6.53 -29.88 -2.72
CA ARG A 9 -5.73 -30.79 -1.88
C ARG A 9 -4.24 -30.43 -1.82
N ALA A 10 -3.76 -29.72 -2.82
CA ALA A 10 -2.36 -29.30 -2.96
C ALA A 10 -2.12 -27.86 -2.48
N ALA A 11 -3.09 -27.22 -1.84
CA ALA A 11 -2.89 -25.87 -1.30
C ALA A 11 -1.85 -25.90 -0.17
N THR A 12 -0.86 -25.02 -0.26
CA THR A 12 0.28 -24.96 0.67
C THR A 12 0.36 -23.64 1.42
N LEU A 13 -0.26 -22.57 0.87
CA LEU A 13 -0.26 -21.23 1.43
C LEU A 13 -1.67 -20.65 1.42
N GLY A 14 -2.11 -20.13 2.58
CA GLY A 14 -3.35 -19.40 2.76
C GLY A 14 -3.10 -17.91 2.94
N PHE A 15 -3.95 -17.10 2.33
CA PHE A 15 -4.03 -15.67 2.54
C PHE A 15 -5.32 -15.37 3.27
N LEU A 16 -5.24 -14.73 4.44
CA LEU A 16 -6.38 -14.44 5.29
C LEU A 16 -6.44 -12.96 5.64
N TYR A 17 -7.51 -12.31 5.24
CA TYR A 17 -7.80 -10.92 5.58
C TYR A 17 -9.11 -10.85 6.35
N VAL A 18 -9.09 -10.22 7.51
CA VAL A 18 -10.21 -10.23 8.45
C VAL A 18 -10.53 -8.80 8.86
N SER A 19 -11.81 -8.43 8.88
CA SER A 19 -12.18 -7.12 9.38
C SER A 19 -11.95 -7.01 10.89
N ASP A 20 -11.65 -5.80 11.36
CA ASP A 20 -11.43 -5.50 12.77
C ASP A 20 -12.62 -5.80 13.68
N ALA A 21 -13.81 -6.01 13.11
CA ALA A 21 -14.98 -6.50 13.83
C ALA A 21 -14.78 -7.89 14.46
N TYR A 22 -13.78 -8.64 14.00
CA TYR A 22 -13.41 -9.96 14.53
C TYR A 22 -12.08 -9.94 15.30
N ALA A 23 -11.60 -8.79 15.75
CA ALA A 23 -10.30 -8.66 16.40
C ALA A 23 -10.09 -9.63 17.57
N ASP A 24 -11.14 -9.88 18.38
CA ASP A 24 -11.08 -10.80 19.52
C ASP A 24 -11.12 -12.29 19.11
N GLU A 25 -11.49 -12.62 17.88
CA GLU A 25 -11.72 -13.97 17.40
C GLU A 25 -10.67 -14.46 16.40
N ILE A 26 -9.69 -13.61 16.05
CA ILE A 26 -8.74 -13.88 14.96
C ILE A 26 -7.96 -15.18 15.13
N ALA A 27 -7.59 -15.55 16.35
CA ALA A 27 -6.88 -16.81 16.62
C ALA A 27 -7.80 -18.02 16.36
N ALA A 28 -9.07 -17.94 16.76
CA ALA A 28 -10.04 -18.99 16.51
C ALA A 28 -10.37 -19.12 15.01
N ILE A 29 -10.45 -17.98 14.30
CA ILE A 29 -10.66 -17.94 12.85
C ILE A 29 -9.50 -18.60 12.10
N LEU A 30 -8.26 -18.25 12.44
CA LEU A 30 -7.07 -18.87 11.84
C LEU A 30 -7.05 -20.37 12.11
N GLY A 31 -7.25 -20.80 13.37
CA GLY A 31 -7.28 -22.21 13.75
C GLY A 31 -8.39 -23.00 13.03
N PHE A 32 -9.56 -22.37 12.82
CA PHE A 32 -10.62 -22.96 12.01
C PHE A 32 -10.17 -23.21 10.57
N PHE A 33 -9.56 -22.22 9.89
CA PHE A 33 -9.12 -22.39 8.52
C PHE A 33 -7.98 -23.39 8.40
N GLN A 34 -7.01 -23.38 9.31
CA GLN A 34 -5.95 -24.39 9.36
C GLN A 34 -6.52 -25.81 9.47
N SER A 35 -7.45 -26.02 10.39
CA SER A 35 -8.08 -27.33 10.60
C SER A 35 -8.95 -27.75 9.41
N ALA A 36 -9.73 -26.83 8.84
CA ALA A 36 -10.68 -27.12 7.79
C ALA A 36 -10.03 -27.35 6.43
N THR A 37 -8.86 -26.73 6.16
CA THR A 37 -8.17 -26.79 4.87
C THR A 37 -6.96 -27.71 4.87
N GLY A 38 -6.34 -27.95 6.03
CA GLY A 38 -5.08 -28.65 6.16
C GLY A 38 -3.87 -27.81 5.70
N VAL A 39 -4.05 -26.55 5.32
CA VAL A 39 -2.98 -25.64 4.92
C VAL A 39 -2.21 -25.21 6.16
N ALA A 40 -0.87 -25.41 6.13
CA ALA A 40 0.00 -25.12 7.26
C ALA A 40 0.42 -23.66 7.32
N HIS A 41 0.69 -23.04 6.17
CA HIS A 41 1.25 -21.71 6.09
C HIS A 41 0.18 -20.65 5.76
N TRP A 42 0.18 -19.57 6.55
CA TRP A 42 -0.82 -18.52 6.46
C TRP A 42 -0.18 -17.14 6.60
N THR A 43 -0.55 -16.24 5.69
CA THR A 43 -0.20 -14.82 5.76
C THR A 43 -1.44 -13.95 5.64
N GLY A 44 -1.38 -12.73 6.09
CA GLY A 44 -2.47 -11.77 6.00
C GLY A 44 -2.52 -10.80 7.18
N THR A 45 -3.63 -10.09 7.31
CA THR A 45 -3.75 -9.05 8.34
C THR A 45 -5.20 -8.69 8.64
N VAL A 46 -5.39 -7.97 9.74
CA VAL A 46 -6.63 -7.30 10.09
C VAL A 46 -6.73 -5.98 9.34
N GLY A 47 -7.93 -5.65 8.85
CA GLY A 47 -8.23 -4.38 8.18
C GLY A 47 -9.59 -3.81 8.58
N VAL A 48 -9.77 -2.49 8.54
CA VAL A 48 -11.08 -1.83 8.72
C VAL A 48 -12.03 -2.17 7.58
N GLY A 49 -11.48 -2.41 6.38
CA GLY A 49 -12.22 -2.85 5.21
C GLY A 49 -11.61 -4.08 4.56
N ILE A 50 -12.45 -4.91 3.97
CA ILE A 50 -12.07 -6.12 3.25
C ILE A 50 -12.60 -6.03 1.83
N CYS A 51 -11.71 -6.21 0.85
CA CYS A 51 -12.08 -6.38 -0.55
C CYS A 51 -12.05 -7.86 -0.91
N ALA A 52 -13.11 -8.34 -1.54
CA ALA A 52 -13.19 -9.68 -2.10
C ALA A 52 -13.62 -9.56 -3.58
N THR A 53 -13.59 -10.67 -4.33
CA THR A 53 -14.00 -10.65 -5.73
C THR A 53 -15.42 -10.09 -5.90
N GLY A 54 -15.52 -8.92 -6.51
CA GLY A 54 -16.80 -8.25 -6.81
C GLY A 54 -17.51 -7.62 -5.61
N ALA A 55 -16.85 -7.52 -4.45
CA ALA A 55 -17.46 -6.94 -3.26
C ALA A 55 -16.45 -6.21 -2.37
N GLU A 56 -16.90 -5.11 -1.79
CA GLU A 56 -16.21 -4.31 -0.79
C GLU A 56 -17.03 -4.33 0.50
N TYR A 57 -16.35 -4.60 1.60
CA TYR A 57 -16.95 -4.67 2.94
C TYR A 57 -16.24 -3.64 3.82
N LEU A 58 -16.86 -2.48 4.02
CA LEU A 58 -16.36 -1.41 4.89
C LEU A 58 -17.14 -1.39 6.19
N GLU A 59 -16.44 -1.34 7.31
CA GLU A 59 -17.03 -1.22 8.65
C GLU A 59 -18.04 -2.31 9.03
N VAL A 60 -18.04 -3.43 8.35
CA VAL A 60 -18.90 -4.58 8.61
C VAL A 60 -18.06 -5.83 8.82
N PRO A 61 -18.58 -6.82 9.59
CA PRO A 61 -17.90 -8.11 9.76
C PRO A 61 -17.71 -8.82 8.43
N ALA A 62 -16.45 -9.03 8.04
CA ALA A 62 -16.10 -9.72 6.80
C ALA A 62 -14.74 -10.41 6.90
N MET A 63 -14.53 -11.40 6.07
CA MET A 63 -13.24 -12.03 5.86
C MET A 63 -13.09 -12.48 4.41
N ALA A 64 -11.88 -12.40 3.90
CA ALA A 64 -11.49 -12.92 2.59
C ALA A 64 -10.39 -13.95 2.75
N VAL A 65 -10.55 -15.08 2.06
CA VAL A 65 -9.59 -16.19 2.07
C VAL A 65 -9.24 -16.56 0.63
N MET A 66 -7.94 -16.68 0.36
CA MET A 66 -7.43 -17.26 -0.87
C MET A 66 -6.46 -18.39 -0.51
N LEU A 67 -6.60 -19.52 -1.20
CA LEU A 67 -5.69 -20.66 -1.05
C LEU A 67 -4.84 -20.79 -2.31
N GLY A 68 -3.53 -20.87 -2.13
CA GLY A 68 -2.55 -21.03 -3.20
C GLY A 68 -1.82 -22.36 -3.13
N GLU A 69 -1.56 -22.94 -4.30
CA GLU A 69 -0.70 -24.09 -4.48
C GLU A 69 0.66 -23.59 -4.96
N PHE A 70 1.67 -23.69 -4.10
CA PHE A 70 3.06 -23.33 -4.37
C PHE A 70 3.96 -24.48 -3.95
N ASP A 71 5.03 -24.70 -4.69
CA ASP A 71 6.05 -25.64 -4.25
C ASP A 71 6.73 -25.11 -2.97
N ALA A 72 7.08 -26.01 -2.07
CA ALA A 72 7.72 -25.64 -0.79
C ALA A 72 9.03 -24.85 -0.95
N ALA A 73 9.71 -25.00 -2.09
CA ALA A 73 10.91 -24.25 -2.42
C ALA A 73 10.64 -22.88 -3.08
N ASP A 74 9.38 -22.53 -3.32
CA ASP A 74 8.99 -21.31 -4.02
C ASP A 74 8.55 -20.19 -3.11
N PHE A 75 8.35 -20.47 -1.82
CA PHE A 75 8.04 -19.45 -0.84
C PHE A 75 8.66 -19.76 0.52
N THR A 76 8.87 -18.72 1.30
CA THR A 76 9.35 -18.81 2.69
C THR A 76 8.53 -17.82 3.52
N MET A 77 8.03 -18.28 4.68
CA MET A 77 7.36 -17.39 5.61
C MET A 77 8.35 -16.40 6.20
N LEU A 78 7.99 -15.13 6.19
CA LEU A 78 8.76 -14.05 6.78
C LEU A 78 8.27 -13.83 8.21
N PRO A 79 9.02 -14.29 9.24
CA PRO A 79 8.60 -14.16 10.62
C PRO A 79 8.50 -12.69 11.02
N THR A 80 7.82 -12.41 12.13
CA THR A 80 7.65 -11.04 12.61
C THR A 80 8.97 -10.41 12.97
N MET A 81 9.31 -9.34 12.30
CA MET A 81 10.49 -8.50 12.52
C MET A 81 10.07 -7.18 13.15
N ARG A 82 10.75 -6.76 14.20
CA ARG A 82 10.46 -5.51 14.91
C ARG A 82 11.46 -4.41 14.64
N ALA A 83 12.64 -4.80 14.12
CA ALA A 83 13.72 -3.87 13.80
C ALA A 83 14.51 -4.39 12.57
N PRO A 84 15.18 -3.51 11.80
CA PRO A 84 15.94 -3.91 10.61
C PRO A 84 16.95 -5.04 10.82
N GLN A 85 17.57 -5.12 12.00
CA GLN A 85 18.51 -6.19 12.34
C GLN A 85 17.87 -7.58 12.51
N ASP A 86 16.55 -7.65 12.60
CA ASP A 86 15.83 -8.94 12.69
C ASP A 86 15.70 -9.60 11.31
N ILE A 87 15.98 -8.85 10.23
CA ILE A 87 15.94 -9.39 8.86
C ILE A 87 17.18 -10.24 8.63
N ALA A 88 16.97 -11.54 8.46
CA ALA A 88 18.04 -12.49 8.24
C ALA A 88 18.82 -12.19 6.94
N ASP A 89 20.12 -12.51 6.94
CA ASP A 89 20.98 -12.22 5.77
C ASP A 89 20.68 -13.11 4.57
N ASP A 90 20.16 -14.31 4.79
CA ASP A 90 19.76 -15.26 3.75
C ASP A 90 18.46 -14.90 2.99
N VAL A 91 17.76 -13.87 3.42
CA VAL A 91 16.62 -13.32 2.65
C VAL A 91 17.03 -12.95 1.23
N ALA A 92 18.23 -12.38 1.04
CA ALA A 92 18.76 -11.98 -0.25
C ALA A 92 18.97 -13.14 -1.23
N ASP A 93 19.35 -14.33 -0.72
CA ASP A 93 19.75 -15.46 -1.54
C ASP A 93 18.56 -16.26 -2.11
N SER A 94 17.39 -16.14 -1.50
CA SER A 94 16.24 -17.00 -1.78
C SER A 94 14.98 -16.25 -2.22
N SER A 95 14.93 -14.93 -2.05
CA SER A 95 13.71 -14.16 -2.27
C SER A 95 13.82 -13.15 -3.39
N TYR A 96 12.87 -13.25 -4.33
CA TYR A 96 12.73 -12.30 -5.42
C TYR A 96 11.69 -11.22 -5.13
N PHE A 97 10.65 -11.55 -4.35
CA PHE A 97 9.52 -10.68 -4.08
C PHE A 97 9.00 -10.89 -2.65
N ALA A 98 8.61 -9.84 -1.97
CA ALA A 98 8.01 -9.90 -0.65
C ALA A 98 6.56 -9.38 -0.66
N LEU A 99 5.67 -10.16 -0.02
CA LEU A 99 4.34 -9.70 0.36
C LEU A 99 4.31 -9.60 1.87
N ALA A 100 4.15 -8.37 2.39
CA ALA A 100 4.34 -8.10 3.80
C ALA A 100 3.22 -7.25 4.41
N HIS A 101 2.95 -7.49 5.71
CA HIS A 101 1.98 -6.75 6.49
C HIS A 101 2.67 -6.17 7.71
N GLY A 102 2.44 -4.88 7.97
CA GLY A 102 3.10 -4.15 9.04
C GLY A 102 2.15 -3.64 10.11
N ASP A 103 2.64 -3.55 11.34
CA ASP A 103 1.92 -2.92 12.43
C ASP A 103 2.24 -1.40 12.45
N PRO A 104 1.24 -0.53 12.24
CA PRO A 104 1.46 0.92 12.20
C PRO A 104 1.96 1.49 13.56
N ALA A 105 1.79 0.76 14.66
CA ALA A 105 2.30 1.17 15.96
C ALA A 105 3.82 1.02 16.10
N ASN A 106 4.48 0.28 15.20
CA ASN A 106 5.93 0.17 15.20
C ASN A 106 6.56 1.43 14.59
N SER A 107 7.22 2.23 15.43
CA SER A 107 7.85 3.50 15.01
C SER A 107 9.00 3.32 13.99
N ARG A 108 9.52 2.10 13.85
CA ARG A 108 10.59 1.76 12.90
C ARG A 108 10.08 1.10 11.61
N MET A 109 8.78 1.18 11.35
CA MET A 109 8.15 0.50 10.21
C MET A 109 8.74 0.92 8.87
N GLN A 110 9.02 2.21 8.68
CA GLN A 110 9.65 2.70 7.46
C GLN A 110 11.05 2.10 7.27
N GLU A 111 11.89 2.09 8.31
CA GLU A 111 13.22 1.49 8.27
C GLU A 111 13.17 -0.02 7.97
N LEU A 112 12.16 -0.72 8.51
CA LEU A 112 11.94 -2.14 8.26
C LEU A 112 11.58 -2.41 6.79
N ILE A 113 10.68 -1.61 6.21
CA ILE A 113 10.27 -1.75 4.81
C ILE A 113 11.46 -1.47 3.88
N GLU A 114 12.22 -0.41 4.13
CA GLU A 114 13.42 -0.07 3.37
C GLU A 114 14.47 -1.18 3.45
N ALA A 115 14.80 -1.63 4.65
CA ALA A 115 15.77 -2.70 4.86
C ALA A 115 15.34 -4.05 4.23
N LEU A 116 14.04 -4.36 4.24
CA LEU A 116 13.52 -5.55 3.55
C LEU A 116 13.61 -5.38 2.02
N SER A 117 13.25 -4.20 1.51
CA SER A 117 13.34 -3.89 0.08
C SER A 117 14.77 -4.00 -0.44
N ASP A 118 15.76 -3.54 0.33
CA ASP A 118 17.18 -3.64 -0.02
C ASP A 118 17.68 -5.09 -0.09
N LYS A 119 17.07 -5.99 0.69
CA LYS A 119 17.44 -7.42 0.72
C LYS A 119 16.71 -8.29 -0.31
N VAL A 120 15.53 -7.89 -0.74
CA VAL A 120 14.76 -8.63 -1.76
C VAL A 120 15.35 -8.39 -3.15
N ALA A 121 15.66 -9.43 -3.91
CA ALA A 121 16.39 -9.32 -5.18
C ALA A 121 15.73 -8.38 -6.23
N SER A 122 14.40 -8.32 -6.28
CA SER A 122 13.69 -7.37 -7.15
C SER A 122 13.57 -5.96 -6.56
N GLY A 123 13.86 -5.79 -5.26
CA GLY A 123 13.56 -4.57 -4.51
C GLY A 123 12.05 -4.34 -4.26
N PHE A 124 11.18 -5.27 -4.66
CA PHE A 124 9.73 -5.08 -4.50
C PHE A 124 9.18 -5.72 -3.24
N VAL A 125 8.67 -4.87 -2.36
CA VAL A 125 7.85 -5.23 -1.21
C VAL A 125 6.45 -4.68 -1.44
N VAL A 126 5.46 -5.55 -1.47
CA VAL A 126 4.05 -5.19 -1.64
C VAL A 126 3.26 -5.62 -0.42
N GLY A 127 2.23 -4.88 -0.08
CA GLY A 127 1.39 -5.19 1.07
C GLY A 127 0.75 -3.95 1.66
N GLY A 128 0.56 -3.97 2.96
CA GLY A 128 -0.07 -2.84 3.65
C GLY A 128 0.13 -2.89 5.16
N LEU A 129 -0.10 -1.75 5.77
CA LEU A 129 -0.19 -1.69 7.22
C LEU A 129 -1.54 -2.21 7.68
N SER A 130 -1.55 -2.96 8.79
CA SER A 130 -2.77 -3.34 9.47
C SER A 130 -3.60 -2.11 9.79
N SER A 131 -4.89 -2.17 9.62
CA SER A 131 -5.79 -1.09 10.03
C SER A 131 -6.88 -1.65 10.94
N SER A 132 -7.08 -1.03 12.09
CA SER A 132 -8.07 -1.46 13.07
C SER A 132 -8.50 -0.29 13.94
N ARG A 133 -9.75 -0.29 14.37
CA ARG A 133 -10.27 0.62 15.40
C ARG A 133 -9.90 0.16 16.81
N GLY A 134 -9.38 -1.06 16.95
CA GLY A 134 -8.88 -1.67 18.17
C GLY A 134 -7.43 -2.12 18.01
N GLU A 135 -7.16 -3.35 18.42
CA GLU A 135 -5.83 -3.96 18.27
C GLU A 135 -5.52 -4.32 16.83
N THR A 136 -4.27 -4.15 16.42
CA THR A 136 -3.75 -4.59 15.12
C THR A 136 -3.15 -5.98 15.24
N ALA A 137 -3.34 -6.80 14.20
CA ALA A 137 -2.75 -8.12 14.13
C ALA A 137 -2.44 -8.53 12.70
N GLN A 138 -1.43 -9.36 12.53
CA GLN A 138 -1.07 -10.01 11.29
C GLN A 138 -1.15 -11.53 11.47
N PHE A 139 -1.20 -12.24 10.35
CA PHE A 139 -1.09 -13.69 10.29
C PHE A 139 0.26 -14.08 9.68
N CYS A 140 1.01 -14.90 10.42
CA CYS A 140 2.26 -15.52 9.98
C CYS A 140 2.37 -16.89 10.67
N ASP A 141 1.69 -17.89 10.10
CA ASP A 141 1.46 -19.23 10.66
C ASP A 141 0.75 -19.25 12.03
N GLY A 142 0.69 -18.10 12.66
CA GLY A 142 0.01 -17.77 13.91
C GLY A 142 -0.49 -16.32 13.88
N VAL A 143 -1.05 -15.85 14.98
CA VAL A 143 -1.40 -14.44 15.18
C VAL A 143 -0.19 -13.72 15.76
N VAL A 144 0.23 -12.63 15.10
CA VAL A 144 1.41 -11.85 15.48
C VAL A 144 1.10 -10.34 15.43
N SER A 145 1.91 -9.52 16.09
CA SER A 145 1.77 -8.05 16.13
C SER A 145 3.10 -7.36 16.43
N GLY A 146 3.11 -6.04 16.32
CA GLY A 146 4.22 -5.17 16.73
C GLY A 146 5.38 -5.11 15.73
N GLY A 147 5.25 -5.68 14.54
CA GLY A 147 6.32 -5.72 13.54
C GLY A 147 5.83 -5.84 12.11
N LEU A 148 6.74 -6.22 11.23
CA LEU A 148 6.51 -6.55 9.83
C LEU A 148 6.62 -8.06 9.67
N SER A 149 5.64 -8.70 9.03
CA SER A 149 5.62 -10.14 8.75
C SER A 149 4.99 -10.41 7.39
N GLY A 150 5.16 -11.61 6.83
CA GLY A 150 4.58 -11.91 5.52
C GLY A 150 5.10 -13.19 4.89
N VAL A 151 5.28 -13.16 3.58
CA VAL A 151 5.81 -14.26 2.78
C VAL A 151 6.75 -13.73 1.70
N LEU A 152 7.85 -14.44 1.51
CA LEU A 152 8.83 -14.23 0.46
C LEU A 152 8.60 -15.24 -0.66
N PHE A 153 8.70 -14.80 -1.90
CA PHE A 153 8.55 -15.66 -3.08
C PHE A 153 9.84 -15.70 -3.89
N SER A 154 10.18 -16.86 -4.41
CA SER A 154 11.29 -17.05 -5.32
C SER A 154 10.96 -16.53 -6.74
N GLU A 155 11.96 -16.36 -7.58
CA GLU A 155 11.82 -15.95 -8.99
C GLU A 155 11.00 -16.96 -9.82
N ARG A 156 10.85 -18.20 -9.35
CA ARG A 156 10.06 -19.23 -10.05
C ARG A 156 8.55 -18.94 -10.01
N VAL A 157 8.08 -18.23 -8.98
CA VAL A 157 6.69 -17.77 -8.92
C VAL A 157 6.50 -16.61 -9.89
N LYS A 158 5.70 -16.80 -10.93
CA LYS A 158 5.43 -15.77 -11.93
C LYS A 158 4.43 -14.77 -11.37
N LEU A 159 4.94 -13.62 -10.97
CA LEU A 159 4.21 -12.51 -10.38
C LEU A 159 4.24 -11.29 -11.29
N ALA A 160 3.16 -10.52 -11.25
CA ALA A 160 3.12 -9.16 -11.77
C ALA A 160 2.56 -8.24 -10.70
N THR A 161 3.22 -7.13 -10.46
CA THR A 161 2.75 -6.13 -9.50
C THR A 161 2.73 -4.76 -10.14
N ARG A 162 1.78 -3.93 -9.76
CA ARG A 162 1.65 -2.53 -10.15
C ARG A 162 1.07 -1.72 -9.01
N LEU A 163 1.41 -0.45 -9.02
CA LEU A 163 0.86 0.55 -8.12
C LEU A 163 -0.12 1.43 -8.88
N THR A 164 -1.22 1.78 -8.22
CA THR A 164 -2.14 2.84 -8.66
C THR A 164 -2.36 3.79 -7.50
N GLN A 165 -2.16 5.07 -7.73
CA GLN A 165 -2.34 6.11 -6.72
C GLN A 165 -3.60 6.94 -6.93
N GLY A 166 -4.18 6.86 -8.12
CA GLY A 166 -5.42 7.56 -8.48
C GLY A 166 -5.27 9.06 -8.42
N ILE A 167 -4.14 9.56 -8.86
CA ILE A 167 -3.83 10.99 -8.93
C ILE A 167 -3.51 11.39 -10.35
N SER A 168 -3.76 12.66 -10.68
CA SER A 168 -3.23 13.29 -11.89
C SER A 168 -2.41 14.53 -11.54
N PRO A 169 -1.30 14.78 -12.25
CA PRO A 169 -0.58 16.04 -12.17
C PRO A 169 -1.49 17.20 -12.54
N LEU A 170 -1.36 18.32 -11.83
CA LEU A 170 -2.02 19.58 -12.13
C LEU A 170 -1.16 20.45 -13.05
N GLY A 171 0.16 20.32 -12.91
CA GLY A 171 1.13 21.11 -13.64
C GLY A 171 2.47 20.38 -13.84
N PRO A 172 3.54 21.11 -14.16
CA PRO A 172 4.86 20.56 -14.36
C PRO A 172 5.51 20.16 -13.04
N ARG A 173 6.71 19.55 -13.14
CA ARG A 173 7.58 19.36 -11.98
C ARG A 173 8.23 20.68 -11.61
N HIS A 174 8.38 20.91 -10.30
CA HIS A 174 9.03 22.05 -9.70
C HIS A 174 10.26 21.60 -8.93
N LEU A 175 11.34 22.38 -9.05
CA LEU A 175 12.53 22.19 -8.25
C LEU A 175 12.34 22.86 -6.88
N VAL A 176 12.57 22.12 -5.82
CA VAL A 176 12.60 22.68 -4.46
C VAL A 176 13.87 23.51 -4.30
N THR A 177 13.70 24.82 -4.09
CA THR A 177 14.83 25.75 -3.97
C THR A 177 15.07 26.21 -2.53
N MET A 178 14.06 26.07 -1.65
CA MET A 178 14.20 26.29 -0.22
C MET A 178 13.23 25.36 0.54
N ALA A 179 13.79 24.58 1.46
CA ALA A 179 13.01 23.74 2.37
C ALA A 179 13.69 23.62 3.73
N ASN A 180 12.89 23.28 4.75
CA ASN A 180 13.36 22.91 6.08
C ASN A 180 12.51 21.76 6.60
N LYS A 181 13.10 20.57 6.67
CA LYS A 181 12.41 19.32 6.99
C LYS A 181 11.25 19.08 6.02
N ASN A 182 10.03 19.15 6.51
CA ASN A 182 8.81 18.93 5.73
C ASN A 182 8.10 20.23 5.31
N ILE A 183 8.75 21.37 5.46
CA ILE A 183 8.22 22.69 5.12
C ILE A 183 8.94 23.22 3.88
N ILE A 184 8.18 23.51 2.83
CA ILE A 184 8.66 24.03 1.57
C ILE A 184 8.47 25.55 1.58
N GLY A 185 9.57 26.28 1.36
CA GLY A 185 9.58 27.74 1.30
C GLY A 185 9.54 28.27 -0.11
N SER A 186 10.28 27.64 -1.05
CA SER A 186 10.26 28.08 -2.44
C SER A 186 10.40 26.92 -3.43
N LEU A 187 9.74 27.08 -4.58
CA LEU A 187 9.75 26.22 -5.75
C LEU A 187 10.15 27.08 -6.95
N ASP A 188 11.16 26.65 -7.73
CA ASP A 188 11.67 27.39 -8.89
C ASP A 188 12.01 28.87 -8.57
N HIS A 189 12.54 29.11 -7.37
CA HIS A 189 12.85 30.44 -6.81
C HIS A 189 11.64 31.36 -6.59
N ARG A 190 10.40 30.80 -6.57
CA ARG A 190 9.15 31.49 -6.23
C ARG A 190 8.62 30.98 -4.89
N PRO A 191 7.86 31.78 -4.11
CA PRO A 191 7.21 31.29 -2.91
C PRO A 191 6.36 30.05 -3.17
N ALA A 192 6.52 29.00 -2.36
CA ALA A 192 5.89 27.68 -2.61
C ALA A 192 4.36 27.75 -2.66
N LEU A 193 3.74 28.54 -1.79
CA LEU A 193 2.29 28.69 -1.76
C LEU A 193 1.76 29.44 -2.97
N ASP A 194 2.51 30.37 -3.55
CA ASP A 194 2.09 31.09 -4.75
C ASP A 194 2.12 30.15 -5.96
N VAL A 195 3.17 29.32 -6.10
CA VAL A 195 3.24 28.31 -7.15
C VAL A 195 2.07 27.32 -7.00
N MET A 196 1.81 26.84 -5.79
CA MET A 196 0.67 25.96 -5.53
C MET A 196 -0.66 26.58 -5.95
N LYS A 197 -0.90 27.85 -5.58
CA LYS A 197 -2.16 28.56 -5.93
C LYS A 197 -2.33 28.72 -7.44
N ASP A 198 -1.26 29.00 -8.17
CA ASP A 198 -1.33 29.13 -9.62
C ASP A 198 -1.77 27.81 -10.28
N GLU A 199 -1.31 26.68 -9.77
CA GLU A 199 -1.62 25.36 -10.34
C GLU A 199 -3.00 24.82 -9.93
N ILE A 200 -3.43 25.03 -8.68
CA ILE A 200 -4.73 24.56 -8.22
C ILE A 200 -5.90 25.41 -8.79
N GLY A 201 -5.59 26.56 -9.33
CA GLY A 201 -6.54 27.49 -9.92
C GLY A 201 -7.30 28.33 -8.88
N GLU A 202 -7.88 29.44 -9.34
CA GLU A 202 -8.48 30.46 -8.47
C GLU A 202 -9.58 29.95 -7.53
N VAL A 203 -10.36 28.96 -7.95
CA VAL A 203 -11.51 28.47 -7.18
C VAL A 203 -11.04 27.75 -5.92
N LEU A 204 -10.04 26.87 -6.03
CA LEU A 204 -9.47 26.15 -4.88
C LEU A 204 -8.52 27.03 -4.07
N ALA A 205 -7.82 27.97 -4.71
CA ALA A 205 -6.94 28.90 -4.04
C ALA A 205 -7.66 29.85 -3.04
N ARG A 206 -8.98 30.05 -3.21
CA ARG A 206 -9.81 30.83 -2.27
C ARG A 206 -10.18 30.08 -0.99
N ASP A 207 -10.13 28.74 -1.01
CA ASP A 207 -10.45 27.89 0.15
C ASP A 207 -9.40 26.77 0.26
N LEU A 208 -8.26 27.11 0.78
CA LEU A 208 -7.13 26.19 0.96
C LEU A 208 -7.43 25.05 1.93
N GLN A 209 -8.33 25.23 2.89
CA GLN A 209 -8.76 24.14 3.79
C GLN A 209 -9.55 23.09 3.02
N ARG A 210 -10.39 23.52 2.11
CA ARG A 210 -11.14 22.61 1.24
C ARG A 210 -10.22 21.95 0.21
N ALA A 211 -9.22 22.67 -0.31
CA ALA A 211 -8.24 22.15 -1.24
C ALA A 211 -7.38 21.02 -0.63
N ALA A 212 -7.06 21.10 0.67
CA ALA A 212 -6.19 20.13 1.35
C ALA A 212 -6.67 18.66 1.30
N GLY A 213 -7.98 18.42 1.10
CA GLY A 213 -8.52 17.06 0.92
C GLY A 213 -8.42 16.50 -0.50
N TYR A 214 -8.12 17.36 -1.50
CA TYR A 214 -8.10 16.99 -2.92
C TYR A 214 -6.75 17.19 -3.59
N ILE A 215 -5.89 18.00 -3.00
CA ILE A 215 -4.56 18.34 -3.52
C ILE A 215 -3.49 17.60 -2.73
N PHE A 216 -2.55 17.04 -3.46
CA PHE A 216 -1.44 16.24 -2.95
C PHE A 216 -0.14 16.71 -3.59
N VAL A 217 0.97 16.29 -3.02
CA VAL A 217 2.29 16.44 -3.64
C VAL A 217 2.74 15.07 -4.15
N GLY A 218 3.15 15.01 -5.40
CA GLY A 218 3.81 13.87 -6.02
C GLY A 218 5.32 14.08 -5.97
N LEU A 219 6.05 13.15 -5.36
CA LEU A 219 7.50 13.11 -5.36
C LEU A 219 7.95 12.09 -6.40
N PRO A 220 8.70 12.46 -7.43
CA PRO A 220 9.21 11.52 -8.42
C PRO A 220 10.04 10.42 -7.76
N VAL A 221 9.81 9.16 -8.13
CA VAL A 221 10.64 8.04 -7.65
C VAL A 221 11.96 8.07 -8.38
N ARG A 222 13.07 8.24 -7.65
CA ARG A 222 14.41 8.27 -8.23
C ARG A 222 14.70 6.95 -8.94
N GLY A 223 15.11 7.02 -10.21
CA GLY A 223 15.44 5.83 -11.01
C GLY A 223 14.25 5.09 -11.61
N SER A 224 13.02 5.62 -11.49
CA SER A 224 11.85 5.07 -12.16
C SER A 224 11.63 5.75 -13.51
N ASP A 225 11.59 4.95 -14.58
CA ASP A 225 11.25 5.41 -15.94
C ASP A 225 9.73 5.47 -16.18
N THR A 226 8.93 5.03 -15.21
CA THR A 226 7.49 4.78 -15.39
C THR A 226 6.62 6.00 -15.10
N GLY A 227 7.20 7.11 -14.65
CA GLY A 227 6.44 8.32 -14.27
C GLY A 227 5.66 8.13 -12.96
N ASP A 228 6.03 7.15 -12.14
CA ASP A 228 5.44 6.92 -10.84
C ASP A 228 5.89 7.98 -9.83
N TYR A 229 4.97 8.34 -8.93
CA TYR A 229 5.20 9.34 -7.89
C TYR A 229 4.85 8.76 -6.53
N LEU A 230 5.62 9.12 -5.50
CA LEU A 230 5.22 8.93 -4.12
C LEU A 230 4.26 10.05 -3.73
N VAL A 231 3.02 9.74 -3.47
CA VAL A 231 2.01 10.73 -3.10
C VAL A 231 2.10 11.06 -1.62
N ARG A 232 2.13 12.36 -1.31
CA ARG A 232 2.18 12.88 0.04
C ARG A 232 1.08 13.89 0.29
N ASN A 233 0.55 13.87 1.50
CA ASN A 233 -0.47 14.83 1.90
C ASN A 233 0.14 16.21 2.11
N ILE A 234 -0.61 17.24 1.79
CA ILE A 234 -0.36 18.59 2.27
C ILE A 234 -0.94 18.64 3.69
N LEU A 235 -0.06 18.86 4.68
CA LEU A 235 -0.42 18.94 6.09
C LEU A 235 -0.98 20.30 6.47
N GLY A 236 -0.57 21.33 5.75
CA GLY A 236 -1.03 22.70 5.97
C GLY A 236 -0.29 23.72 5.12
N VAL A 237 -0.78 24.92 5.16
CA VAL A 237 -0.16 26.08 4.50
C VAL A 237 -0.07 27.25 5.48
N ASP A 238 0.96 28.07 5.33
CA ASP A 238 1.13 29.33 6.04
C ASP A 238 1.02 30.49 5.05
N PRO A 239 -0.15 31.16 4.98
CA PRO A 239 -0.35 32.28 4.05
C PRO A 239 0.48 33.52 4.39
N GLN A 240 0.93 33.67 5.63
CA GLN A 240 1.71 34.84 6.05
C GLN A 240 3.14 34.77 5.54
N ASN A 241 3.72 33.56 5.55
CA ASN A 241 5.09 33.30 5.13
C ASN A 241 5.17 32.58 3.78
N ASN A 242 4.05 32.32 3.10
CA ASN A 242 3.92 31.62 1.83
C ASN A 242 4.54 30.21 1.84
N LEU A 243 4.37 29.47 2.96
CA LEU A 243 4.93 28.13 3.15
C LEU A 243 3.89 27.03 2.88
N VAL A 244 4.39 25.85 2.48
CA VAL A 244 3.59 24.63 2.34
C VAL A 244 4.25 23.51 3.14
N ALA A 245 3.49 22.86 4.04
CA ALA A 245 3.95 21.71 4.81
C ALA A 245 3.39 20.41 4.23
N ILE A 246 4.23 19.39 4.06
CA ILE A 246 3.87 18.08 3.50
C ILE A 246 4.19 16.95 4.48
N SER A 247 3.64 15.75 4.23
CA SER A 247 3.86 14.56 5.07
C SER A 247 5.14 13.79 4.74
N GLU A 248 6.19 14.49 4.29
CA GLU A 248 7.50 13.92 3.97
C GLU A 248 8.60 14.95 4.23
N TYR A 249 9.80 14.48 4.55
CA TYR A 249 10.99 15.34 4.53
C TYR A 249 11.44 15.61 3.09
N ILE A 250 11.82 16.84 2.83
CA ILE A 250 12.22 17.30 1.50
C ILE A 250 13.39 18.26 1.61
N GLU A 251 14.30 18.19 0.66
CA GLU A 251 15.52 18.99 0.65
C GLU A 251 15.60 19.88 -0.61
N PRO A 252 16.32 20.99 -0.55
CA PRO A 252 16.66 21.76 -1.75
C PRO A 252 17.38 20.87 -2.78
N GLY A 253 16.90 20.88 -4.03
CA GLY A 253 17.35 20.01 -5.10
C GLY A 253 16.43 18.83 -5.39
N ASP A 254 15.49 18.52 -4.52
CA ASP A 254 14.44 17.58 -4.83
C ASP A 254 13.43 18.17 -5.82
N GLU A 255 12.71 17.30 -6.51
CA GLU A 255 11.62 17.68 -7.40
C GLU A 255 10.26 17.27 -6.79
N LEU A 256 9.25 18.07 -7.02
CA LEU A 256 7.87 17.75 -6.73
C LEU A 256 6.92 18.25 -7.82
N LEU A 257 5.69 17.74 -7.78
CA LEU A 257 4.58 18.28 -8.57
C LEU A 257 3.31 18.29 -7.72
N PHE A 258 2.41 19.23 -8.00
CA PHE A 258 1.08 19.21 -7.39
C PHE A 258 0.17 18.27 -8.18
N CYS A 259 -0.63 17.51 -7.42
CA CYS A 259 -1.52 16.50 -7.96
C CYS A 259 -2.92 16.72 -7.40
N ARG A 260 -3.92 16.32 -8.15
CA ARG A 260 -5.29 16.18 -7.64
C ARG A 260 -5.70 14.71 -7.60
N ARG A 261 -6.62 14.42 -6.71
CA ARG A 261 -7.33 13.14 -6.66
C ARG A 261 -8.81 13.41 -6.85
N ASP A 262 -9.38 12.75 -7.82
CA ASP A 262 -10.82 12.72 -8.07
C ASP A 262 -11.23 11.32 -8.54
N GLN A 263 -12.54 11.06 -8.56
CA GLN A 263 -13.08 9.76 -8.93
C GLN A 263 -12.62 9.32 -10.32
N GLN A 264 -12.74 10.18 -11.32
CA GLN A 264 -12.40 9.83 -12.70
C GLN A 264 -10.92 9.48 -12.84
N THR A 265 -10.04 10.29 -12.26
CA THR A 265 -8.60 10.01 -12.23
C THR A 265 -8.29 8.67 -11.56
N ALA A 266 -8.99 8.36 -10.46
CA ALA A 266 -8.76 7.10 -9.75
C ALA A 266 -9.22 5.88 -10.56
N GLU A 267 -10.34 6.00 -11.28
CA GLU A 267 -10.85 4.95 -12.19
C GLU A 267 -9.90 4.76 -13.39
N ASP A 268 -9.50 5.83 -14.05
CA ASP A 268 -8.63 5.79 -15.24
C ASP A 268 -7.26 5.19 -14.89
N ASP A 269 -6.69 5.59 -13.74
CA ASP A 269 -5.40 5.06 -13.28
C ASP A 269 -5.49 3.56 -12.91
N LEU A 270 -6.58 3.14 -12.28
CA LEU A 270 -6.83 1.73 -11.98
C LEU A 270 -6.96 0.90 -13.26
N LEU A 271 -7.72 1.37 -14.25
CA LEU A 271 -7.90 0.68 -15.54
C LEU A 271 -6.57 0.61 -16.31
N ARG A 272 -5.79 1.69 -16.30
CA ARG A 272 -4.45 1.73 -16.90
C ARG A 272 -3.53 0.69 -16.25
N MET A 273 -3.54 0.63 -14.93
CA MET A 273 -2.74 -0.33 -14.14
C MET A 273 -3.14 -1.77 -14.46
N LEU A 274 -4.42 -2.10 -14.49
CA LEU A 274 -4.92 -3.44 -14.81
C LEU A 274 -4.56 -3.84 -16.26
N ALA A 275 -4.67 -2.91 -17.21
CA ALA A 275 -4.26 -3.15 -18.59
C ALA A 275 -2.75 -3.43 -18.69
N ALA A 276 -1.92 -2.71 -17.95
CA ALA A 276 -0.47 -2.93 -17.90
C ALA A 276 -0.11 -4.30 -17.31
N ILE A 277 -0.80 -4.74 -16.24
CA ILE A 277 -0.66 -6.11 -15.72
C ILE A 277 -1.04 -7.13 -16.78
N GLY A 278 -2.20 -6.96 -17.43
CA GLY A 278 -2.68 -7.88 -18.47
C GLY A 278 -1.72 -8.00 -19.65
N ALA A 279 -1.11 -6.90 -20.07
CA ALA A 279 -0.13 -6.89 -21.16
C ALA A 279 1.21 -7.58 -20.79
N GLN A 280 1.56 -7.60 -19.51
CA GLN A 280 2.78 -8.25 -19.02
C GLN A 280 2.63 -9.77 -18.86
N LEU A 281 1.41 -10.24 -18.65
CA LEU A 281 1.15 -11.65 -18.36
C LEU A 281 0.98 -12.46 -19.64
N ASN A 282 1.75 -13.55 -19.75
CA ASN A 282 1.68 -14.50 -20.88
C ASN A 282 0.82 -15.74 -20.55
N ALA A 283 0.13 -15.74 -19.41
CA ALA A 283 -0.69 -16.84 -18.92
C ALA A 283 -1.92 -16.30 -18.18
N PRO A 284 -3.00 -17.09 -18.04
CA PRO A 284 -4.16 -16.69 -17.27
C PRO A 284 -3.81 -16.40 -15.80
N ILE A 285 -4.36 -15.31 -15.25
CA ILE A 285 -4.23 -14.97 -13.84
C ILE A 285 -4.91 -16.06 -13.01
N ARG A 286 -4.21 -16.63 -12.03
CA ARG A 286 -4.73 -17.66 -11.14
C ARG A 286 -5.31 -17.08 -9.84
N GLY A 287 -4.78 -15.96 -9.39
CA GLY A 287 -5.23 -15.25 -8.20
C GLY A 287 -4.52 -13.91 -8.08
N GLY A 288 -4.98 -13.07 -7.19
CA GLY A 288 -4.37 -11.77 -6.93
C GLY A 288 -4.76 -11.21 -5.56
N VAL A 289 -3.91 -10.38 -5.02
CA VAL A 289 -4.16 -9.62 -3.80
C VAL A 289 -4.18 -8.14 -4.16
N TYR A 290 -5.17 -7.44 -3.66
CA TYR A 290 -5.34 -6.01 -3.87
C TYR A 290 -5.35 -5.28 -2.52
N TYR A 291 -4.44 -4.34 -2.37
CA TYR A 291 -4.36 -3.46 -1.21
C TYR A 291 -4.84 -2.07 -1.60
N SER A 292 -5.85 -1.59 -0.90
CA SER A 292 -6.42 -0.26 -1.12
C SER A 292 -6.40 0.55 0.16
N CYS A 293 -6.10 1.83 0.06
CA CYS A 293 -6.29 2.71 1.20
C CYS A 293 -7.78 3.01 1.42
N LEU A 294 -8.18 3.25 2.66
CA LEU A 294 -9.57 3.56 3.03
C LEU A 294 -10.13 4.79 2.31
N GLY A 295 -9.28 5.70 1.85
CA GLY A 295 -9.69 6.86 1.07
C GLY A 295 -10.15 6.55 -0.36
N ARG A 296 -10.06 5.30 -0.83
CA ARG A 296 -10.47 4.88 -2.17
C ARG A 296 -11.78 4.10 -2.21
N GLY A 297 -12.48 3.95 -1.14
CA GLY A 297 -13.77 3.27 -1.09
C GLY A 297 -14.95 4.13 -1.60
N GLN A 298 -16.15 3.79 -1.16
CA GLN A 298 -17.39 4.46 -1.54
C GLN A 298 -17.38 5.99 -1.41
N HIS A 299 -16.53 6.53 -0.52
CA HIS A 299 -16.38 7.98 -0.35
C HIS A 299 -15.79 8.67 -1.58
N MET A 300 -14.92 7.99 -2.30
CA MET A 300 -14.34 8.50 -3.55
C MET A 300 -15.21 8.17 -4.75
N PHE A 301 -15.75 6.96 -4.82
CA PHE A 301 -16.46 6.46 -6.00
C PHE A 301 -17.97 6.69 -5.92
N GLY A 302 -18.50 7.23 -4.80
CA GLY A 302 -19.90 7.60 -4.62
C GLY A 302 -20.84 6.41 -4.42
N ALA A 303 -20.37 5.18 -4.56
CA ALA A 303 -21.14 3.95 -4.36
C ALA A 303 -20.20 2.82 -3.89
N PRO A 304 -20.72 1.86 -3.09
CA PRO A 304 -19.95 0.67 -2.74
C PRO A 304 -19.78 -0.26 -3.96
N ASN A 305 -18.75 -1.07 -3.93
CA ASN A 305 -18.43 -2.09 -4.95
C ASN A 305 -18.19 -1.51 -6.37
N ARG A 306 -17.57 -0.34 -6.43
CA ARG A 306 -17.29 0.32 -7.69
C ARG A 306 -15.80 0.44 -7.98
#